data_2884ecfb38ff380ad22d43d6bbc1a431
#
_entry.id   2884ecfb38ff380ad22d43d6bbc1a431
#
_cell.length_a   1.000
_cell.length_b   1.000
_cell.length_c   1.000
_cell.angle_alpha   90.00
_cell.angle_beta   90.00
_cell.angle_gamma   90.00
#
_symmetry.space_group_name_H-M   'P 1'
#
loop_
_entity.id
_entity.type
_entity.pdbx_description
1 polymer ?
#
loop_
_entity_poly.entity_id
_entity_poly.type
_entity_poly.pdbx_seq_one_letter_code
_entity_poly.pdbx_strand_id
1 'polypeptide(L)' 'MSEPAEGWYADPSGANQLRWWDGHAWTDY' A
#
# COMPACT_ATOMS: atom_id res chain seq x y z
N MET A 1 3.65 17.41 -2.90
CA MET A 1 3.13 16.70 -1.79
C MET A 1 3.36 15.24 -1.97
N SER A 2 3.45 14.57 -0.93
CA SER A 2 3.77 13.20 -0.98
C SER A 2 2.73 12.42 -0.27
N GLU A 3 2.26 11.47 -0.81
CA GLU A 3 1.27 10.64 -0.19
C GLU A 3 1.11 9.42 -0.99
N PRO A 4 0.45 8.46 -0.47
CA PRO A 4 -0.15 8.51 0.86
C PRO A 4 0.90 8.20 1.90
N ALA A 5 0.55 8.40 3.15
CA ALA A 5 1.43 8.04 4.24
C ALA A 5 1.47 6.52 4.35
N GLU A 6 2.51 6.00 4.95
CA GLU A 6 2.63 4.56 5.12
C GLU A 6 1.41 4.01 5.84
N GLY A 7 1.00 2.85 5.50
CA GLY A 7 -0.16 2.23 6.11
C GLY A 7 -0.71 1.10 5.27
N TRP A 8 -1.84 0.55 5.72
CA TRP A 8 -2.52 -0.53 5.01
C TRP A 8 -3.56 0.06 4.07
N TYR A 9 -3.52 -0.36 2.82
CA TYR A 9 -4.45 0.14 1.81
C TYR A 9 -4.93 -1.02 0.94
N ALA A 10 -5.96 -0.79 0.19
CA ALA A 10 -6.48 -1.79 -0.72
C ALA A 10 -5.38 -2.17 -1.72
N ASP A 11 -5.18 -3.46 -1.93
CA ASP A 11 -4.16 -3.97 -2.81
C ASP A 11 -4.40 -3.47 -4.23
N PRO A 12 -3.48 -2.73 -4.83
CA PRO A 12 -3.69 -2.20 -6.17
C PRO A 12 -3.67 -3.28 -7.26
N SER A 13 -3.24 -4.49 -6.93
CA SER A 13 -3.26 -5.56 -7.91
C SER A 13 -4.66 -6.07 -8.15
N GLY A 14 -5.63 -5.65 -7.37
CA GLY A 14 -6.99 -6.10 -7.48
C GLY A 14 -7.29 -7.31 -6.62
N ALA A 15 -6.32 -7.83 -5.91
CA ALA A 15 -6.57 -8.94 -5.00
C ALA A 15 -7.44 -8.44 -3.86
N ASN A 16 -8.29 -9.28 -3.35
CA ASN A 16 -9.22 -8.89 -2.31
C ASN A 16 -8.53 -8.90 -0.96
N GLN A 17 -7.56 -8.04 -0.76
CA GLN A 17 -6.73 -8.02 0.44
C GLN A 17 -6.14 -6.64 0.62
N LEU A 18 -5.53 -6.39 1.78
CA LEU A 18 -4.81 -5.17 2.03
C LEU A 18 -3.33 -5.38 1.75
N ARG A 19 -2.63 -4.30 1.47
CA ARG A 19 -1.19 -4.35 1.24
C ARG A 19 -0.55 -3.15 1.95
N TRP A 20 0.63 -3.34 2.45
CA TRP A 20 1.33 -2.28 3.17
C TRP A 20 2.07 -1.37 2.20
N TRP A 21 1.82 -0.08 2.37
CA TRP A 21 2.53 0.98 1.64
C TRP A 21 3.54 1.59 2.61
N ASP A 22 4.82 1.56 2.27
CA ASP A 22 5.86 2.04 3.17
C ASP A 22 6.16 3.52 3.00
N GLY A 23 5.43 4.19 2.19
CA GLY A 23 5.64 5.61 1.92
C GLY A 23 6.37 5.84 0.60
N HIS A 24 6.93 4.80 0.02
CA HIS A 24 7.67 4.88 -1.22
C HIS A 24 7.26 3.81 -2.22
N ALA A 25 6.89 2.64 -1.74
CA ALA A 25 6.55 1.54 -2.62
C ALA A 25 5.67 0.55 -1.91
N TRP A 26 5.00 -0.30 -2.67
CA TRP A 26 4.20 -1.38 -2.11
C TRP A 26 5.11 -2.51 -1.69
N THR A 27 4.74 -3.18 -0.61
CA THR A 27 5.54 -4.28 -0.09
C THR A 27 4.73 -5.54 -0.06
N ASP A 28 5.35 -6.63 0.31
CA ASP A 28 4.67 -7.91 0.44
C ASP A 28 4.43 -8.30 1.87
N TYR A 29 4.35 -7.38 2.78
CA TYR A 29 4.16 -7.69 4.21
C TYR A 29 2.84 -8.41 4.44
#